data_ad5eb83c9c374a03ba4d208bed2291b5
#
_entry.id   ad5eb83c9c374a03ba4d208bed2291b5
#
_cell.length_a   1.000
_cell.length_b   1.000
_cell.length_c   1.000
_cell.angle_alpha   90.00
_cell.angle_beta   90.00
_cell.angle_gamma   90.00
#
_symmetry.space_group_name_H-M   'P 1'
#
loop_
_entity.id
_entity.type
_entity.pdbx_description
1 polymer ?
#
loop_
_entity_poly.entity_id
_entity_poly.type
_entity_poly.pdbx_seq_one_letter_code
_entity_poly.pdbx_strand_id
1 'polypeptide(L)'
;RDRSPSRGLGDVYKRQDLNKGKGSAIGCEFQILDDEKHPDAKAGRKGNRTVGSLYDLIPAGSNKLFKKNEFNTARIIVKGNHVEHWLNGIKVVEYERNNQMWKALVAGSKYADWPNFGEGKEGHILLQDHGDEVHFKNIKIKELD
;
A
#
# COMPACT_ATOMS: atom_id res chain seq x y z
N ARG A 1 12.88 17.83 -19.27
CA ARG A 1 11.86 16.74 -19.29
C ARG A 1 12.23 15.81 -18.15
N ASP A 2 11.57 16.00 -17.07
CA ASP A 2 11.74 15.16 -15.89
C ASP A 2 10.95 13.86 -16.13
N ARG A 3 11.67 12.79 -16.40
CA ARG A 3 11.11 11.45 -16.48
C ARG A 3 11.24 10.86 -15.10
N SER A 4 10.23 11.09 -14.28
CA SER A 4 10.16 10.43 -12.98
C SER A 4 9.60 9.03 -13.13
N PRO A 5 10.29 8.03 -12.65
CA PRO A 5 9.88 6.62 -12.70
C PRO A 5 8.74 6.29 -11.72
N SER A 6 8.31 5.05 -11.81
CA SER A 6 7.16 4.38 -11.18
C SER A 6 6.93 4.67 -9.70
N ARG A 7 5.72 5.08 -9.33
CA ARG A 7 5.40 5.53 -7.99
C ARG A 7 4.12 4.90 -7.48
N GLY A 8 4.22 4.11 -6.45
CA GLY A 8 3.08 3.55 -5.75
C GLY A 8 2.34 4.59 -4.91
N LEU A 9 1.01 4.49 -4.80
CA LEU A 9 0.27 5.18 -3.77
C LEU A 9 0.63 4.54 -2.44
N GLY A 10 1.49 5.24 -1.73
CA GLY A 10 1.78 4.89 -0.36
C GLY A 10 0.70 5.37 0.58
N ASP A 11 0.79 4.93 1.72
CA ASP A 11 -0.09 4.99 2.84
C ASP A 11 -0.35 6.32 3.50
N VAL A 12 -1.40 6.32 4.30
CA VAL A 12 -1.54 7.29 5.38
C VAL A 12 -0.54 6.93 6.47
N TYR A 13 0.57 7.62 6.50
CA TYR A 13 1.67 7.41 7.44
C TYR A 13 1.46 8.04 8.77
N LYS A 14 1.87 7.31 9.74
CA LYS A 14 1.99 7.75 11.09
C LYS A 14 3.45 7.76 11.50
N ARG A 15 3.93 8.98 11.77
CA ARG A 15 5.24 9.33 12.32
C ARG A 15 6.36 8.40 11.91
N GLN A 16 7.00 8.74 10.81
CA GLN A 16 8.34 8.23 10.53
C GLN A 16 9.27 8.66 11.67
N ASP A 17 9.93 7.72 12.26
CA ASP A 17 11.19 8.03 12.93
C ASP A 17 12.23 8.28 11.83
N LEU A 18 12.35 9.52 11.39
CA LEU A 18 13.24 9.97 10.33
C LEU A 18 14.72 9.70 10.64
N ASN A 19 15.02 9.25 11.85
CA ASN A 19 16.39 9.01 12.34
C ASN A 19 16.90 7.60 12.07
N LYS A 20 16.09 6.67 11.55
CA LYS A 20 16.54 5.29 11.27
C LYS A 20 16.88 5.04 9.82
N GLY A 21 17.51 5.94 9.13
CA GLY A 21 18.41 5.81 7.98
C GLY A 21 18.28 4.63 6.99
N LYS A 22 17.17 3.94 6.89
CA LYS A 22 16.90 2.91 5.90
C LYS A 22 15.58 3.21 5.21
N GLY A 23 15.69 3.72 4.04
CA GLY A 23 14.74 4.25 3.09
C GLY A 23 13.45 3.49 2.76
N SER A 24 12.81 2.87 3.73
CA SER A 24 11.47 2.34 3.58
C SER A 24 10.57 3.05 4.56
N ALA A 25 9.54 3.64 4.05
CA ALA A 25 8.51 4.26 4.84
C ALA A 25 7.84 3.20 5.74
N ILE A 26 7.61 3.57 7.00
CA ILE A 26 7.05 2.68 8.01
C ILE A 26 5.53 2.85 8.01
N GLY A 27 4.83 2.11 7.19
CA GLY A 27 3.38 2.19 7.14
C GLY A 27 2.75 1.13 6.23
N CYS A 28 1.42 1.13 6.20
CA CYS A 28 0.66 0.24 5.35
C CYS A 28 0.73 0.73 3.89
N GLU A 29 0.94 -0.08 2.92
CA GLU A 29 1.17 0.30 1.53
C GLU A 29 0.11 -0.32 0.61
N PHE A 30 -0.59 0.53 -0.15
CA PHE A 30 -1.39 0.09 -1.28
C PHE A 30 -0.44 -0.15 -2.45
N GLN A 31 -0.19 -1.41 -2.81
CA GLN A 31 0.75 -1.74 -3.86
C GLN A 31 0.27 -1.31 -5.25
N ILE A 32 1.14 -0.64 -5.99
CA ILE A 32 0.92 -0.30 -7.40
C ILE A 32 2.12 -0.76 -8.22
N LEU A 33 1.90 -1.78 -9.05
CA LEU A 33 2.89 -2.28 -9.99
C LEU A 33 2.23 -3.08 -11.12
N ASP A 34 3.00 -3.45 -12.14
CA ASP A 34 2.58 -4.42 -13.16
C ASP A 34 2.83 -5.84 -12.65
N ASP A 35 1.74 -6.56 -12.32
CA ASP A 35 1.81 -7.92 -11.76
C ASP A 35 2.52 -8.92 -12.67
N GLU A 36 2.54 -8.69 -13.97
CA GLU A 36 3.16 -9.59 -14.95
C GLU A 36 4.66 -9.35 -15.08
N LYS A 37 5.06 -8.07 -15.12
CA LYS A 37 6.42 -7.65 -15.45
C LYS A 37 7.30 -7.44 -14.23
N HIS A 38 6.74 -6.90 -13.15
CA HIS A 38 7.55 -6.52 -12.00
C HIS A 38 7.92 -7.76 -11.16
N PRO A 39 9.20 -7.99 -10.87
CA PRO A 39 9.65 -9.20 -10.15
C PRO A 39 9.08 -9.28 -8.73
N ASP A 40 8.85 -8.15 -8.07
CA ASP A 40 8.34 -8.12 -6.70
C ASP A 40 6.92 -8.69 -6.56
N ALA A 41 6.08 -8.60 -7.61
CA ALA A 41 4.77 -9.24 -7.62
C ALA A 41 4.83 -10.76 -7.36
N LYS A 42 5.95 -11.39 -7.73
CA LYS A 42 6.20 -12.83 -7.61
C LYS A 42 6.99 -13.21 -6.36
N ALA A 43 7.53 -12.21 -5.65
CA ALA A 43 8.42 -12.43 -4.50
C ALA A 43 7.69 -12.62 -3.16
N GLY A 44 6.44 -12.20 -3.06
CA GLY A 44 5.64 -12.31 -1.83
C GLY A 44 5.04 -13.69 -1.58
N ARG A 45 4.17 -13.76 -0.59
CA ARG A 45 3.42 -14.98 -0.25
C ARG A 45 1.99 -14.85 -0.78
N LYS A 46 1.50 -15.84 -1.54
CA LYS A 46 0.12 -15.90 -2.05
C LYS A 46 -0.32 -14.62 -2.79
N GLY A 47 0.61 -13.92 -3.45
CA GLY A 47 0.30 -12.70 -4.19
C GLY A 47 0.12 -11.43 -3.36
N ASN A 48 0.60 -11.40 -2.12
CA ASN A 48 0.48 -10.25 -1.22
C ASN A 48 1.35 -9.03 -1.59
N ARG A 49 2.04 -9.10 -2.74
CA ARG A 49 2.79 -7.99 -3.33
C ARG A 49 2.28 -7.58 -4.71
N THR A 50 1.10 -8.06 -5.09
CA THR A 50 0.46 -7.68 -6.36
C THR A 50 -0.30 -6.37 -6.23
N VAL A 51 -0.68 -5.76 -7.35
CA VAL A 51 -1.42 -4.50 -7.38
C VAL A 51 -2.69 -4.54 -6.53
N GLY A 52 -2.92 -3.50 -5.73
CA GLY A 52 -4.07 -3.38 -4.83
C GLY A 52 -3.89 -4.07 -3.47
N SER A 53 -2.88 -4.92 -3.30
CA SER A 53 -2.59 -5.60 -2.04
C SER A 53 -2.24 -4.60 -0.93
N LEU A 54 -2.47 -4.99 0.31
CA LEU A 54 -1.73 -4.42 1.43
C LEU A 54 -0.35 -5.09 1.41
N TYR A 55 0.64 -4.35 0.93
CA TYR A 55 1.96 -4.87 0.57
C TYR A 55 2.59 -5.73 1.65
N ASP A 56 3.01 -6.93 1.27
CA ASP A 56 3.63 -7.98 2.09
C ASP A 56 2.77 -8.53 3.23
N LEU A 57 1.52 -8.08 3.36
CA LEU A 57 0.60 -8.47 4.42
C LEU A 57 -0.63 -9.20 3.88
N ILE A 58 -1.50 -8.53 3.13
CA ILE A 58 -2.78 -9.08 2.66
C ILE A 58 -2.84 -9.00 1.13
N PRO A 59 -3.02 -10.13 0.44
CA PRO A 59 -3.19 -10.14 -1.01
C PRO A 59 -4.48 -9.47 -1.44
N ALA A 60 -4.45 -8.78 -2.57
CA ALA A 60 -5.67 -8.29 -3.21
C ALA A 60 -6.55 -9.46 -3.65
N GLY A 61 -7.87 -9.28 -3.54
CA GLY A 61 -8.84 -10.27 -3.99
C GLY A 61 -8.67 -10.67 -5.46
N SER A 62 -8.98 -11.92 -5.78
CA SER A 62 -8.87 -12.46 -7.14
C SER A 62 -9.82 -11.80 -8.15
N ASN A 63 -10.82 -11.08 -7.66
CA ASN A 63 -11.78 -10.31 -8.44
C ASN A 63 -11.28 -8.93 -8.88
N LYS A 64 -10.03 -8.59 -8.57
CA LYS A 64 -9.45 -7.29 -8.94
C LYS A 64 -9.44 -7.10 -10.45
N LEU A 65 -9.78 -5.89 -10.90
CA LEU A 65 -9.63 -5.47 -12.29
C LEU A 65 -8.47 -4.48 -12.38
N PHE A 66 -7.44 -4.84 -13.11
CA PHE A 66 -6.32 -3.95 -13.41
C PHE A 66 -6.24 -3.73 -14.92
N LYS A 67 -6.18 -2.47 -15.33
CA LYS A 67 -6.08 -2.05 -16.72
C LYS A 67 -4.64 -1.74 -17.04
N LYS A 68 -4.00 -2.59 -17.83
CA LYS A 68 -2.62 -2.42 -18.26
C LYS A 68 -2.49 -1.25 -19.24
N ASN A 69 -1.46 -0.44 -19.08
CA ASN A 69 -1.18 0.75 -19.89
C ASN A 69 -2.27 1.83 -19.86
N GLU A 70 -3.15 1.79 -18.90
CA GLU A 70 -4.20 2.78 -18.70
C GLU A 70 -4.14 3.34 -17.27
N PHE A 71 -4.79 4.49 -17.05
CA PHE A 71 -5.01 4.97 -15.71
C PHE A 71 -6.00 4.08 -14.97
N ASN A 72 -5.61 3.65 -13.78
CA ASN A 72 -6.44 2.91 -12.86
C ASN A 72 -6.87 3.83 -11.71
N THR A 73 -8.06 3.62 -11.17
CA THR A 73 -8.53 4.35 -10.00
C THR A 73 -8.21 3.55 -8.74
N ALA A 74 -7.36 4.10 -7.89
CA ALA A 74 -7.13 3.58 -6.55
C ALA A 74 -7.88 4.45 -5.52
N ARG A 75 -8.51 3.80 -4.54
CA ARG A 75 -9.13 4.47 -3.40
C ARG A 75 -8.77 3.72 -2.13
N ILE A 76 -8.39 4.46 -1.12
CA ILE A 76 -8.18 3.96 0.24
C ILE A 76 -9.21 4.64 1.12
N ILE A 77 -9.95 3.87 1.90
CA ILE A 77 -10.89 4.36 2.90
C ILE A 77 -10.32 4.00 4.27
N VAL A 78 -10.18 4.98 5.14
CA VAL A 78 -9.71 4.79 6.51
C VAL A 78 -10.74 5.37 7.46
N LYS A 79 -11.31 4.52 8.33
CA LYS A 79 -12.24 4.94 9.37
C LYS A 79 -11.79 4.34 10.71
N GLY A 80 -11.13 5.14 11.52
CA GLY A 80 -10.48 4.63 12.73
C GLY A 80 -9.41 3.58 12.41
N ASN A 81 -9.60 2.36 12.88
CA ASN A 81 -8.71 1.23 12.58
C ASN A 81 -9.11 0.44 11.34
N HIS A 82 -10.33 0.65 10.85
CA HIS A 82 -10.85 -0.01 9.65
C HIS A 82 -10.26 0.60 8.39
N VAL A 83 -9.75 -0.23 7.49
CA VAL A 83 -9.14 0.20 6.23
C VAL A 83 -9.63 -0.65 5.07
N GLU A 84 -9.95 -0.01 3.97
CA GLU A 84 -10.32 -0.66 2.71
C GLU A 84 -9.44 -0.19 1.56
N HIS A 85 -9.04 -1.11 0.70
CA HIS A 85 -8.44 -0.82 -0.59
C HIS A 85 -9.44 -1.10 -1.72
N TRP A 86 -9.57 -0.15 -2.62
CA TRP A 86 -10.43 -0.25 -3.79
C TRP A 86 -9.63 -0.01 -5.06
N LEU A 87 -9.77 -0.89 -6.03
CA LEU A 87 -9.15 -0.77 -7.35
C LEU A 87 -10.24 -0.80 -8.43
N ASN A 88 -10.33 0.26 -9.24
CA ASN A 88 -11.33 0.40 -10.31
C ASN A 88 -12.78 0.12 -9.86
N GLY A 89 -13.14 0.58 -8.66
CA GLY A 89 -14.48 0.43 -8.10
C GLY A 89 -14.75 -0.91 -7.42
N ILE A 90 -13.76 -1.81 -7.36
CA ILE A 90 -13.87 -3.09 -6.65
C ILE A 90 -13.07 -3.04 -5.36
N LYS A 91 -13.69 -3.40 -4.23
CA LYS A 91 -12.98 -3.59 -2.96
C LYS A 91 -12.11 -4.84 -3.06
N VAL A 92 -10.80 -4.66 -2.91
CA VAL A 92 -9.80 -5.72 -3.10
C VAL A 92 -9.12 -6.16 -1.81
N VAL A 93 -9.09 -5.29 -0.79
CA VAL A 93 -8.58 -5.60 0.54
C VAL A 93 -9.43 -4.88 1.58
N GLU A 94 -9.60 -5.52 2.73
CA GLU A 94 -10.26 -4.95 3.90
C GLU A 94 -9.59 -5.49 5.17
N TYR A 95 -9.31 -4.64 6.14
CA TYR A 95 -8.65 -5.06 7.38
C TYR A 95 -8.88 -4.10 8.54
N GLU A 96 -8.68 -4.62 9.74
CA GLU A 96 -8.66 -3.86 10.99
C GLU A 96 -7.24 -3.79 11.55
N ARG A 97 -6.75 -2.58 11.81
CA ARG A 97 -5.45 -2.37 12.46
C ARG A 97 -5.56 -2.51 13.98
N ASN A 98 -4.44 -2.64 14.64
CA ASN A 98 -4.29 -2.59 16.10
C ASN A 98 -5.00 -3.72 16.87
N ASN A 99 -5.44 -4.76 16.20
CA ASN A 99 -6.00 -5.96 16.83
C ASN A 99 -5.01 -7.14 16.81
N GLN A 100 -5.40 -8.26 17.38
CA GLN A 100 -4.55 -9.45 17.48
C GLN A 100 -4.23 -10.04 16.09
N MET A 101 -5.20 -10.01 15.16
CA MET A 101 -5.01 -10.47 13.78
C MET A 101 -3.96 -9.61 13.06
N TRP A 102 -4.04 -8.29 13.23
CA TRP A 102 -3.05 -7.35 12.71
C TRP A 102 -1.64 -7.68 13.18
N LYS A 103 -1.47 -7.87 14.49
CA LYS A 103 -0.17 -8.22 15.08
C LYS A 103 0.38 -9.53 14.53
N ALA A 104 -0.47 -10.53 14.34
CA ALA A 104 -0.08 -11.81 13.75
C ALA A 104 0.33 -11.66 12.27
N LEU A 105 -0.38 -10.84 11.49
CA LEU A 105 -0.01 -10.54 10.10
C LEU A 105 1.36 -9.86 10.02
N VAL A 106 1.58 -8.83 10.83
CA VAL A 106 2.87 -8.12 10.88
C VAL A 106 4.01 -9.05 11.30
N ALA A 107 3.80 -9.86 12.34
CA ALA A 107 4.80 -10.82 12.80
C ALA A 107 5.19 -11.88 11.75
N GLY A 108 4.29 -12.18 10.82
CA GLY A 108 4.53 -13.11 9.70
C GLY A 108 5.10 -12.46 8.42
N SER A 109 5.38 -11.16 8.43
CA SER A 109 5.81 -10.38 7.27
C SER A 109 7.26 -9.90 7.39
N LYS A 110 7.75 -9.19 6.36
CA LYS A 110 9.05 -8.52 6.41
C LYS A 110 9.13 -7.42 7.49
N TYR A 111 8.00 -7.03 8.04
CA TYR A 111 7.88 -5.98 9.05
C TYR A 111 7.94 -6.51 10.49
N ALA A 112 8.21 -7.81 10.68
CA ALA A 112 8.23 -8.45 12.01
C ALA A 112 9.11 -7.73 13.04
N ASP A 113 10.26 -7.22 12.58
CA ASP A 113 11.22 -6.51 13.42
C ASP A 113 11.00 -4.99 13.50
N TRP A 114 9.86 -4.51 13.00
CA TRP A 114 9.52 -3.09 12.96
C TRP A 114 8.53 -2.75 14.07
N PRO A 115 8.98 -2.09 15.13
CA PRO A 115 8.10 -1.76 16.26
C PRO A 115 6.92 -0.88 15.83
N ASN A 116 5.72 -1.25 16.27
CA ASN A 116 4.49 -0.47 16.04
C ASN A 116 4.17 -0.22 14.57
N PHE A 117 4.53 -1.15 13.66
CA PHE A 117 4.22 -1.04 12.24
C PHE A 117 2.72 -0.87 12.01
N GLY A 118 2.34 0.22 11.34
CA GLY A 118 0.95 0.54 11.03
C GLY A 118 0.08 0.94 12.23
N GLU A 119 0.63 1.07 13.44
CA GLU A 119 -0.12 1.38 14.66
C GLU A 119 -0.20 2.88 15.00
N GLY A 120 0.54 3.71 14.31
CA GLY A 120 0.53 5.14 14.56
C GLY A 120 -0.88 5.79 14.40
N LYS A 121 -1.21 6.98 14.96
CA LYS A 121 -2.51 7.69 14.90
C LYS A 121 -2.60 8.79 13.86
N GLU A 122 -1.50 9.27 13.36
CA GLU A 122 -1.38 10.38 12.40
C GLU A 122 -0.21 10.11 11.45
N GLY A 123 -0.18 10.75 10.33
CA GLY A 123 0.91 10.62 9.37
C GLY A 123 0.67 11.34 8.07
N HIS A 124 1.52 11.09 7.11
CA HIS A 124 1.49 11.68 5.79
C HIS A 124 1.10 10.64 4.74
N ILE A 125 0.57 11.09 3.62
CA ILE A 125 0.42 10.28 2.42
C ILE A 125 1.73 10.36 1.64
N LEU A 126 2.31 9.20 1.33
CA LEU A 126 3.53 9.10 0.54
C LEU A 126 3.21 8.50 -0.83
N LEU A 127 3.70 9.11 -1.88
CA LEU A 127 3.78 8.52 -3.20
C LEU A 127 5.19 7.97 -3.38
N GLN A 128 5.31 6.64 -3.49
CA GLN A 128 6.60 5.99 -3.54
C GLN A 128 7.04 5.71 -4.97
N ASP A 129 8.33 5.92 -5.22
CA ASP A 129 9.05 5.57 -6.43
C ASP A 129 9.85 4.28 -6.19
N HIS A 130 9.83 3.36 -7.13
CA HIS A 130 10.59 2.11 -7.08
C HIS A 130 11.53 1.91 -8.29
N GLY A 131 11.81 2.98 -9.03
CA GLY A 131 12.76 2.99 -10.16
C GLY A 131 12.12 2.82 -11.54
N ASP A 132 10.83 2.46 -11.61
CA ASP A 132 10.08 2.34 -12.87
C ASP A 132 9.15 3.55 -13.08
N GLU A 133 8.74 3.83 -14.30
CA GLU A 133 7.89 4.97 -14.63
C GLU A 133 6.43 4.74 -14.21
N VAL A 134 5.84 5.66 -13.41
CA VAL A 134 4.42 5.70 -13.10
C VAL A 134 3.88 7.13 -13.13
N HIS A 135 2.61 7.26 -13.44
CA HIS A 135 1.94 8.54 -13.53
C HIS A 135 0.77 8.61 -12.56
N PHE A 136 0.71 9.69 -11.77
CA PHE A 136 -0.43 9.99 -10.91
C PHE A 136 -1.17 11.21 -11.41
N LYS A 137 -2.50 11.18 -11.34
CA LYS A 137 -3.36 12.33 -11.63
C LYS A 137 -4.58 12.35 -10.71
N ASN A 138 -5.18 13.52 -10.56
CA ASN A 138 -6.44 13.69 -9.82
C ASN A 138 -6.39 13.18 -8.38
N ILE A 139 -5.25 13.39 -7.69
CA ILE A 139 -5.11 13.03 -6.29
C ILE A 139 -6.07 13.88 -5.46
N LYS A 140 -6.95 13.23 -4.69
CA LYS A 140 -7.98 13.88 -3.88
C LYS A 140 -8.01 13.25 -2.49
N ILE A 141 -8.26 14.08 -1.49
CA ILE A 141 -8.48 13.67 -0.10
C ILE A 141 -9.86 14.16 0.29
N LYS A 142 -10.61 13.33 1.02
CA LYS A 142 -11.88 13.69 1.64
C LYS A 142 -11.83 13.23 3.09
N GLU A 143 -12.07 14.15 4.01
CA GLU A 143 -12.34 13.80 5.41
C GLU A 143 -13.70 13.11 5.51
N LEU A 144 -13.74 12.07 6.32
CA LEU A 144 -14.96 11.32 6.61
C LEU A 144 -15.45 11.72 8.01
N ASP A 145 -16.73 12.05 8.09
CA ASP A 145 -17.42 12.37 9.35
C ASP A 145 -17.55 11.12 10.24
#